data_9e67e5d473e86b88423658f44bf47f73
#
_entry.id   9e67e5d473e86b88423658f44bf47f73
#
_cell.length_a   1.000
_cell.length_b   1.000
_cell.length_c   1.000
_cell.angle_alpha   90.00
_cell.angle_beta   90.00
_cell.angle_gamma   90.00
#
_symmetry.space_group_name_H-M   'P 1'
#
loop_
_entity.id
_entity.type
_entity.pdbx_description
1 polymer ?
#
loop_
_entity_poly.entity_id
_entity_poly.type
_entity_poly.pdbx_seq_one_letter_code
_entity_poly.pdbx_strand_id
1 'polypeptide(L)'
;MKKQTLTKQDIQKELLTKLNKLKGISIFLTVIIFIAIILYPTHLINYLNGTPFEYTGGFKSPDLSPAAAMVVMPILILFFIAIVLYIYYIDLYNIKKGNFRITEEKLCQKEVELRRYYRHTEKENSLYFRLGRVAVKKEVYSSADIGDTFYVVILKSKRTPQLAYNAKYYETDPN
;
A
#
# COMPACT_ATOMS: atom_id res chain seq x y z
N MET A 1 29.88 19.09 8.21
CA MET A 1 29.40 18.28 7.09
C MET A 1 28.45 19.11 6.26
N LYS A 2 28.60 19.09 4.91
CA LYS A 2 27.66 19.82 4.04
C LYS A 2 26.36 19.01 3.98
N LYS A 3 25.22 19.63 4.32
CA LYS A 3 23.91 18.97 4.26
C LYS A 3 23.49 18.80 2.79
N GLN A 4 22.77 17.74 2.52
CA GLN A 4 22.17 17.49 1.21
C GLN A 4 20.81 18.16 1.11
N THR A 5 20.58 18.98 0.08
CA THR A 5 19.28 19.62 -0.13
C THR A 5 18.28 18.60 -0.70
N LEU A 6 17.16 18.43 -0.02
CA LEU A 6 16.06 17.58 -0.48
C LEU A 6 15.20 18.35 -1.46
N THR A 7 15.26 17.96 -2.72
CA THR A 7 14.36 18.53 -3.73
C THR A 7 13.02 17.77 -3.76
N LYS A 8 11.99 18.47 -4.21
CA LYS A 8 10.67 17.87 -4.42
C LYS A 8 10.72 16.66 -5.37
N GLN A 9 11.61 16.71 -6.37
CA GLN A 9 11.80 15.63 -7.33
C GLN A 9 12.43 14.39 -6.70
N ASP A 10 13.41 14.54 -5.81
CA ASP A 10 14.02 13.41 -5.09
C ASP A 10 13.01 12.67 -4.24
N ILE A 11 12.19 13.43 -3.50
CA ILE A 11 11.12 12.88 -2.68
C ILE A 11 10.10 12.13 -3.54
N GLN A 12 9.67 12.71 -4.68
CA GLN A 12 8.77 12.05 -5.62
C GLN A 12 9.35 10.73 -6.14
N LYS A 13 10.61 10.74 -6.54
CA LYS A 13 11.32 9.55 -7.05
C LYS A 13 11.36 8.44 -6.00
N GLU A 14 11.65 8.78 -4.74
CA GLU A 14 11.71 7.79 -3.66
C GLU A 14 10.31 7.24 -3.32
N LEU A 15 9.29 8.11 -3.27
CA LEU A 15 7.90 7.70 -3.08
C LEU A 15 7.42 6.78 -4.22
N LEU A 16 7.75 7.10 -5.49
CA LEU A 16 7.44 6.24 -6.63
C LEU A 16 8.15 4.90 -6.55
N THR A 17 9.41 4.88 -6.14
CA THR A 17 10.17 3.62 -5.95
C THR A 17 9.50 2.73 -4.89
N LYS A 18 9.03 3.34 -3.80
CA LYS A 18 8.30 2.63 -2.73
C LYS A 18 6.95 2.10 -3.24
N LEU A 19 6.20 2.89 -4.01
CA LEU A 19 4.92 2.50 -4.58
C LEU A 19 5.07 1.43 -5.68
N ASN A 20 6.15 1.49 -6.48
CA ASN A 20 6.41 0.53 -7.56
C ASN A 20 6.56 -0.92 -7.07
N LYS A 21 6.90 -1.15 -5.81
CA LYS A 21 6.87 -2.49 -5.21
C LYS A 21 5.47 -3.12 -5.28
N LEU A 22 4.42 -2.30 -5.27
CA LEU A 22 3.02 -2.74 -5.37
C LEU A 22 2.49 -2.79 -6.81
N LYS A 23 3.28 -2.28 -7.79
CA LYS A 23 2.86 -2.19 -9.19
C LYS A 23 2.52 -3.56 -9.79
N GLY A 24 3.33 -4.58 -9.52
CA GLY A 24 3.08 -5.94 -10.01
C GLY A 24 1.75 -6.49 -9.50
N ILE A 25 1.47 -6.30 -8.22
CA ILE A 25 0.20 -6.73 -7.61
C ILE A 25 -0.97 -5.96 -8.22
N SER A 26 -0.83 -4.64 -8.41
CA SER A 26 -1.87 -3.81 -9.03
C SER A 26 -2.19 -4.25 -10.47
N ILE A 27 -1.17 -4.54 -11.29
CA ILE A 27 -1.36 -5.06 -12.66
C ILE A 27 -2.07 -6.40 -12.62
N PHE A 28 -1.62 -7.34 -11.76
CA PHE A 28 -2.22 -8.66 -11.63
C PHE A 28 -3.70 -8.57 -11.23
N LEU A 29 -4.04 -7.73 -10.24
CA LEU A 29 -5.43 -7.50 -9.84
C LEU A 29 -6.28 -6.89 -10.96
N THR A 30 -5.70 -5.97 -11.76
CA THR A 30 -6.40 -5.39 -12.92
C THR A 30 -6.73 -6.46 -13.97
N VAL A 31 -5.79 -7.37 -14.24
CA VAL A 31 -6.01 -8.50 -15.17
C VAL A 31 -7.11 -9.42 -14.64
N ILE A 32 -7.12 -9.74 -13.35
CA ILE A 32 -8.17 -10.55 -12.72
C ILE A 32 -9.55 -9.90 -12.90
N ILE A 33 -9.67 -8.59 -12.64
CA ILE A 33 -10.94 -7.86 -12.86
C ILE A 33 -11.39 -8.01 -14.33
N PHE A 34 -10.47 -7.81 -15.27
CA PHE A 34 -10.79 -7.87 -16.69
C PHE A 34 -11.29 -9.26 -17.10
N ILE A 35 -10.61 -10.30 -16.64
CA ILE A 35 -11.04 -11.70 -16.86
C ILE A 35 -12.41 -11.95 -16.22
N ALA A 36 -12.61 -11.49 -14.97
CA ALA A 36 -13.88 -11.68 -14.28
C ALA A 36 -15.04 -10.97 -15.00
N ILE A 37 -14.85 -9.75 -15.51
CA ILE A 37 -15.86 -9.01 -16.28
C ILE A 37 -16.25 -9.77 -17.57
N ILE A 38 -15.30 -10.46 -18.21
CA ILE A 38 -15.56 -11.22 -19.44
C ILE A 38 -16.27 -12.55 -19.14
N LEU A 39 -15.79 -13.28 -18.12
CA LEU A 39 -16.29 -14.64 -17.84
C LEU A 39 -17.59 -14.66 -17.03
N TYR A 40 -17.80 -13.66 -16.17
CA TYR A 40 -18.96 -13.64 -15.28
C TYR A 40 -20.31 -13.61 -16.01
N PRO A 41 -20.52 -12.80 -17.08
CA PRO A 41 -21.78 -12.83 -17.83
C PRO A 41 -22.08 -14.18 -18.47
N THR A 42 -21.06 -14.88 -18.98
CA THR A 42 -21.28 -16.22 -19.62
C THR A 42 -21.69 -17.24 -18.56
N HIS A 43 -21.12 -17.24 -17.39
CA HIS A 43 -21.51 -18.11 -16.27
C HIS A 43 -22.93 -17.80 -15.78
N LEU A 44 -23.29 -16.52 -15.68
CA LEU A 44 -24.64 -16.10 -15.28
C LEU A 44 -25.68 -16.53 -16.31
N ILE A 45 -25.42 -16.37 -17.61
CA ILE A 45 -26.31 -16.77 -18.69
C ILE A 45 -26.51 -18.30 -18.68
N ASN A 46 -25.43 -19.05 -18.52
CA ASN A 46 -25.52 -20.53 -18.46
C ASN A 46 -26.34 -21.00 -17.25
N TYR A 47 -26.19 -20.32 -16.11
CA TYR A 47 -26.99 -20.61 -14.93
C TYR A 47 -28.47 -20.30 -15.14
N LEU A 48 -28.81 -19.15 -15.74
CA LEU A 48 -30.19 -18.76 -16.03
C LEU A 48 -30.85 -19.67 -17.06
N ASN A 49 -30.06 -20.25 -17.98
CA ASN A 49 -30.53 -21.21 -18.99
C ASN A 49 -30.67 -22.65 -18.45
N GLY A 50 -30.52 -22.87 -17.15
CA GLY A 50 -30.77 -24.14 -16.49
C GLY A 50 -29.73 -25.23 -16.76
N THR A 51 -28.52 -24.86 -17.24
CA THR A 51 -27.38 -25.80 -17.30
C THR A 51 -26.83 -26.01 -15.90
N PRO A 52 -26.93 -27.22 -15.29
CA PRO A 52 -26.45 -27.43 -13.94
C PRO A 52 -24.92 -27.27 -13.90
N PHE A 53 -24.43 -26.31 -13.13
CA PHE A 53 -23.02 -26.24 -12.77
C PHE A 53 -22.81 -27.21 -11.59
N GLU A 54 -22.17 -28.34 -11.80
CA GLU A 54 -21.75 -29.20 -10.70
C GLU A 54 -20.66 -28.50 -9.89
N TYR A 55 -21.06 -27.89 -8.77
CA TYR A 55 -20.16 -27.30 -7.83
C TYR A 55 -19.56 -28.37 -6.90
N THR A 56 -18.36 -28.83 -7.24
CA THR A 56 -17.61 -29.83 -6.44
C THR A 56 -16.85 -29.24 -5.26
N GLY A 57 -17.06 -27.98 -4.90
CA GLY A 57 -16.36 -27.26 -3.81
C GLY A 57 -17.16 -27.24 -2.51
N GLY A 58 -16.63 -27.89 -1.49
CA GLY A 58 -17.26 -28.16 -0.19
C GLY A 58 -17.43 -26.99 0.79
N PHE A 59 -17.86 -25.80 0.35
CA PHE A 59 -18.27 -24.73 1.27
C PHE A 59 -19.77 -24.83 1.54
N LYS A 60 -20.13 -25.51 2.61
CA LYS A 60 -21.50 -25.46 3.17
C LYS A 60 -21.64 -24.20 4.01
N SER A 61 -22.10 -23.10 3.42
CA SER A 61 -22.65 -21.96 4.17
C SER A 61 -24.15 -22.28 4.46
N PRO A 62 -24.59 -22.29 5.72
CA PRO A 62 -25.91 -22.78 6.06
C PRO A 62 -27.09 -21.90 5.58
N ASP A 63 -26.85 -20.65 5.20
CA ASP A 63 -27.94 -19.68 5.04
C ASP A 63 -28.03 -18.98 3.67
N LEU A 64 -27.09 -19.20 2.76
CA LEU A 64 -27.19 -18.67 1.40
C LEU A 64 -27.52 -19.78 0.40
N SER A 65 -28.57 -19.59 -0.42
CA SER A 65 -28.83 -20.50 -1.53
C SER A 65 -27.57 -20.50 -2.44
N PRO A 66 -27.18 -21.66 -3.04
CA PRO A 66 -26.03 -21.73 -3.94
C PRO A 66 -26.08 -20.69 -5.06
N ALA A 67 -27.27 -20.35 -5.53
CA ALA A 67 -27.52 -19.30 -6.50
C ALA A 67 -27.12 -17.89 -6.00
N ALA A 68 -27.49 -17.55 -4.78
CA ALA A 68 -27.15 -16.26 -4.21
C ALA A 68 -25.63 -16.17 -3.95
N ALA A 69 -24.96 -17.23 -3.53
CA ALA A 69 -23.52 -17.25 -3.33
C ALA A 69 -22.76 -17.05 -4.66
N MET A 70 -23.22 -17.66 -5.77
CA MET A 70 -22.60 -17.47 -7.09
C MET A 70 -22.70 -16.04 -7.60
N VAL A 71 -23.70 -15.26 -7.21
CA VAL A 71 -23.84 -13.86 -7.63
C VAL A 71 -23.14 -12.91 -6.68
N VAL A 72 -23.34 -13.07 -5.39
CA VAL A 72 -22.86 -12.11 -4.36
C VAL A 72 -21.35 -12.18 -4.18
N MET A 73 -20.75 -13.38 -4.14
CA MET A 73 -19.31 -13.52 -3.87
C MET A 73 -18.41 -12.87 -4.94
N PRO A 74 -18.63 -13.07 -6.26
CA PRO A 74 -17.85 -12.36 -7.27
C PRO A 74 -17.98 -10.84 -7.18
N ILE A 75 -19.18 -10.33 -6.92
CA ILE A 75 -19.40 -8.89 -6.76
C ILE A 75 -18.60 -8.34 -5.59
N LEU A 76 -18.60 -9.02 -4.44
CA LEU A 76 -17.80 -8.61 -3.27
C LEU A 76 -16.32 -8.65 -3.57
N ILE A 77 -15.82 -9.69 -4.25
CA ILE A 77 -14.40 -9.80 -4.63
C ILE A 77 -14.02 -8.63 -5.56
N LEU A 78 -14.82 -8.39 -6.60
CA LEU A 78 -14.58 -7.27 -7.54
C LEU A 78 -14.58 -5.91 -6.82
N PHE A 79 -15.50 -5.71 -5.88
CA PHE A 79 -15.56 -4.49 -5.07
C PHE A 79 -14.29 -4.31 -4.22
N PHE A 80 -13.81 -5.37 -3.56
CA PHE A 80 -12.55 -5.32 -2.80
C PHE A 80 -11.35 -5.00 -3.69
N ILE A 81 -11.25 -5.63 -4.84
CA ILE A 81 -10.15 -5.38 -5.78
C ILE A 81 -10.22 -3.92 -6.28
N ALA A 82 -11.42 -3.42 -6.60
CA ALA A 82 -11.61 -2.03 -7.02
C ALA A 82 -11.15 -1.02 -5.95
N ILE A 83 -11.41 -1.29 -4.66
CA ILE A 83 -10.92 -0.45 -3.55
C ILE A 83 -9.39 -0.45 -3.51
N VAL A 84 -8.74 -1.62 -3.60
CA VAL A 84 -7.26 -1.72 -3.58
C VAL A 84 -6.64 -0.94 -4.74
N LEU A 85 -7.20 -1.07 -5.94
CA LEU A 85 -6.76 -0.33 -7.11
C LEU A 85 -6.98 1.17 -6.95
N TYR A 86 -8.12 1.58 -6.43
CA TYR A 86 -8.42 2.99 -6.17
C TYR A 86 -7.37 3.61 -5.25
N ILE A 87 -7.03 2.94 -4.14
CA ILE A 87 -6.00 3.40 -3.19
C ILE A 87 -4.64 3.54 -3.89
N TYR A 88 -4.25 2.55 -4.71
CA TYR A 88 -2.99 2.59 -5.46
C TYR A 88 -2.95 3.78 -6.42
N TYR A 89 -4.00 3.99 -7.22
CA TYR A 89 -4.04 5.06 -8.23
C TYR A 89 -4.13 6.45 -7.60
N ILE A 90 -4.82 6.61 -6.45
CA ILE A 90 -4.88 7.90 -5.76
C ILE A 90 -3.51 8.26 -5.16
N ASP A 91 -2.76 7.29 -4.64
CA ASP A 91 -1.40 7.50 -4.16
C ASP A 91 -0.48 7.89 -5.32
N LEU A 92 -0.54 7.16 -6.44
CA LEU A 92 0.23 7.46 -7.65
C LEU A 92 -0.06 8.87 -8.18
N TYR A 93 -1.32 9.26 -8.24
CA TYR A 93 -1.75 10.60 -8.65
C TYR A 93 -1.16 11.67 -7.74
N ASN A 94 -1.30 11.50 -6.41
CA ASN A 94 -0.80 12.45 -5.44
C ASN A 94 0.74 12.60 -5.50
N ILE A 95 1.47 11.50 -5.68
CA ILE A 95 2.93 11.54 -5.84
C ILE A 95 3.30 12.32 -7.11
N LYS A 96 2.70 11.99 -8.26
CA LYS A 96 2.99 12.65 -9.54
C LYS A 96 2.67 14.15 -9.52
N LYS A 97 1.62 14.57 -8.83
CA LYS A 97 1.26 15.98 -8.65
C LYS A 97 2.08 16.70 -7.58
N GLY A 98 2.90 15.98 -6.82
CA GLY A 98 3.63 16.54 -5.69
C GLY A 98 2.71 16.96 -4.52
N ASN A 99 1.56 16.31 -4.40
CA ASN A 99 0.59 16.54 -3.32
C ASN A 99 1.02 15.82 -2.04
N PHE A 100 2.13 16.26 -1.46
CA PHE A 100 2.62 15.82 -0.15
C PHE A 100 3.09 17.02 0.64
N ARG A 101 3.11 16.88 1.95
CA ARG A 101 3.66 17.88 2.87
C ARG A 101 4.90 17.32 3.55
N ILE A 102 5.84 18.20 3.84
CA ILE A 102 7.03 17.91 4.64
C ILE A 102 6.81 18.61 5.98
N THR A 103 7.02 17.89 7.08
CA THR A 103 6.86 18.41 8.43
C THR A 103 8.07 18.01 9.25
N GLU A 104 8.57 18.92 10.10
CA GLU A 104 9.60 18.60 11.07
C GLU A 104 9.00 17.88 12.26
N GLU A 105 9.57 16.73 12.62
CA GLU A 105 9.15 15.91 13.75
C GLU A 105 10.36 15.38 14.51
N LYS A 106 10.21 15.26 15.83
CA LYS A 106 11.23 14.63 16.67
C LYS A 106 11.00 13.12 16.72
N LEU A 107 12.09 12.36 16.64
CA LEU A 107 12.07 10.93 16.81
C LEU A 107 11.72 10.56 18.25
N CYS A 108 10.58 9.90 18.45
CA CYS A 108 10.08 9.51 19.77
C CYS A 108 10.59 8.13 20.19
N GLN A 109 10.62 7.16 19.26
CA GLN A 109 10.98 5.77 19.55
C GLN A 109 11.58 5.09 18.31
N LYS A 110 12.44 4.10 18.57
CA LYS A 110 13.00 3.20 17.55
C LYS A 110 12.61 1.77 17.87
N GLU A 111 12.20 1.00 16.86
CA GLU A 111 11.83 -0.39 17.04
C GLU A 111 12.28 -1.25 15.86
N VAL A 112 12.66 -2.49 16.15
CA VAL A 112 12.95 -3.52 15.15
C VAL A 112 11.87 -4.57 15.26
N GLU A 113 10.97 -4.59 14.29
CA GLU A 113 9.93 -5.61 14.19
C GLU A 113 10.43 -6.82 13.42
N LEU A 114 10.13 -8.01 13.95
CA LEU A 114 10.35 -9.27 13.27
C LEU A 114 9.07 -9.68 12.53
N ARG A 115 9.05 -9.50 11.21
CA ARG A 115 7.95 -9.99 10.37
C ARG A 115 8.24 -11.42 9.94
N ARG A 116 7.46 -12.37 10.50
CA ARG A 116 7.53 -13.78 10.11
C ARG A 116 6.67 -14.02 8.88
N TYR A 117 7.30 -14.39 7.77
CA TYR A 117 6.66 -14.95 6.60
C TYR A 117 6.78 -16.47 6.63
N TYR A 118 5.95 -17.18 5.89
CA TYR A 118 5.89 -18.66 5.90
C TYR A 118 7.26 -19.36 5.76
N ARG A 119 8.24 -18.75 5.09
CA ARG A 119 9.58 -19.35 4.85
C ARG A 119 10.76 -18.52 5.33
N HIS A 120 10.55 -17.29 5.78
CA HIS A 120 11.65 -16.44 6.25
C HIS A 120 11.14 -15.38 7.25
N THR A 121 12.07 -14.87 8.02
CA THR A 121 11.82 -13.76 8.95
C THR A 121 12.58 -12.54 8.45
N GLU A 122 11.87 -11.45 8.22
CA GLU A 122 12.46 -10.15 7.87
C GLU A 122 12.49 -9.24 9.09
N LYS A 123 13.61 -8.49 9.23
CA LYS A 123 13.72 -7.41 10.21
C LYS A 123 13.28 -6.11 9.56
N GLU A 124 12.22 -5.52 10.06
CA GLU A 124 11.79 -4.18 9.64
C GLU A 124 12.20 -3.16 10.69
N ASN A 125 13.05 -2.22 10.30
CA ASN A 125 13.47 -1.13 11.17
C ASN A 125 12.47 0.02 11.06
N SER A 126 11.91 0.44 12.18
CA SER A 126 10.86 1.44 12.26
C SER A 126 11.25 2.61 13.14
N LEU A 127 10.97 3.82 12.68
CA LEU A 127 11.07 5.06 13.43
C LEU A 127 9.66 5.57 13.74
N TYR A 128 9.43 5.94 15.00
CA TYR A 128 8.15 6.42 15.48
C TYR A 128 8.22 7.91 15.77
N PHE A 129 7.31 8.64 15.16
CA PHE A 129 7.09 10.06 15.32
C PHE A 129 5.70 10.30 15.91
N ARG A 130 5.39 11.50 16.35
CA ARG A 130 4.05 11.87 16.81
C ARG A 130 2.98 11.62 15.74
N LEU A 131 3.32 11.82 14.47
CA LEU A 131 2.42 11.63 13.33
C LEU A 131 2.33 10.17 12.85
N GLY A 132 3.08 9.25 13.46
CA GLY A 132 3.04 7.83 13.14
C GLY A 132 4.40 7.22 12.83
N ARG A 133 4.37 5.99 12.31
CA ARG A 133 5.52 5.14 12.06
C ARG A 133 6.00 5.23 10.61
N VAL A 134 7.32 5.18 10.43
CA VAL A 134 7.98 5.04 9.12
C VAL A 134 8.95 3.86 9.14
N ALA A 135 8.79 2.92 8.22
CA ALA A 135 9.78 1.88 7.98
C ALA A 135 10.97 2.48 7.20
N VAL A 136 12.18 2.26 7.69
CA VAL A 136 13.41 2.83 7.15
C VAL A 136 14.46 1.77 6.88
N LYS A 137 15.47 2.11 6.07
CA LYS A 137 16.64 1.27 5.85
C LYS A 137 17.48 1.16 7.13
N LYS A 138 18.26 0.09 7.25
CA LYS A 138 19.11 -0.18 8.41
C LYS A 138 20.09 0.98 8.69
N GLU A 139 20.64 1.58 7.64
CA GLU A 139 21.60 2.69 7.75
C GLU A 139 20.96 3.92 8.43
N VAL A 140 19.74 4.29 8.00
CA VAL A 140 18.98 5.40 8.60
C VAL A 140 18.61 5.08 10.04
N TYR A 141 18.21 3.84 10.31
CA TYR A 141 17.87 3.39 11.67
C TYR A 141 19.07 3.46 12.62
N SER A 142 20.23 2.96 12.18
CA SER A 142 21.44 2.93 13.03
C SER A 142 22.03 4.32 13.32
N SER A 143 21.87 5.26 12.38
CA SER A 143 22.37 6.64 12.53
C SER A 143 21.40 7.61 13.24
N ALA A 144 20.19 7.16 13.56
CA ALA A 144 19.18 7.95 14.22
C ALA A 144 19.26 7.80 15.74
N ASP A 145 19.14 8.90 16.47
CA ASP A 145 19.03 8.93 17.93
C ASP A 145 17.64 9.45 18.35
N ILE A 146 17.12 8.93 19.47
CA ILE A 146 15.86 9.43 20.03
C ILE A 146 16.02 10.90 20.36
N GLY A 147 15.06 11.73 19.94
CA GLY A 147 15.11 13.19 20.06
C GLY A 147 15.67 13.91 18.82
N ASP A 148 16.28 13.18 17.87
CA ASP A 148 16.71 13.76 16.59
C ASP A 148 15.51 14.33 15.83
N THR A 149 15.77 15.45 15.15
CA THR A 149 14.79 16.07 14.24
C THR A 149 14.84 15.41 12.88
N PHE A 150 13.68 15.10 12.33
CA PHE A 150 13.49 14.52 11.00
C PHE A 150 12.51 15.33 10.17
N TYR A 151 12.76 15.42 8.88
CA TYR A 151 11.78 15.83 7.89
C TYR A 151 10.95 14.60 7.50
N VAL A 152 9.69 14.58 7.91
CA VAL A 152 8.76 13.50 7.57
C VAL A 152 7.85 13.91 6.43
N VAL A 153 7.70 13.01 5.45
CA VAL A 153 6.89 13.25 4.24
C VAL A 153 5.57 12.51 4.35
N ILE A 154 4.47 13.26 4.21
CA ILE A 154 3.11 12.74 4.32
C ILE A 154 2.35 13.03 3.02
N LEU A 155 1.87 11.96 2.36
CA LEU A 155 0.99 12.10 1.20
C LEU A 155 -0.37 12.67 1.59
N LYS A 156 -0.98 13.47 0.71
CA LYS A 156 -2.33 14.01 0.93
C LYS A 156 -3.39 12.91 1.12
N SER A 157 -3.20 11.76 0.48
CA SER A 157 -4.07 10.57 0.60
C SER A 157 -3.86 9.80 1.90
N LYS A 158 -2.82 10.09 2.69
CA LYS A 158 -2.45 9.33 3.89
C LYS A 158 -2.35 10.22 5.11
N ARG A 159 -2.63 9.64 6.28
CA ARG A 159 -2.49 10.31 7.57
C ARG A 159 -1.13 10.05 8.22
N THR A 160 -0.44 8.99 7.81
CA THR A 160 0.84 8.55 8.37
C THR A 160 2.01 8.94 7.48
N PRO A 161 3.18 9.21 8.05
CA PRO A 161 4.39 9.49 7.29
C PRO A 161 4.77 8.33 6.35
N GLN A 162 5.32 8.68 5.19
CA GLN A 162 5.76 7.70 4.20
C GLN A 162 7.28 7.62 4.09
N LEU A 163 7.97 8.75 4.28
CA LEU A 163 9.43 8.84 4.28
C LEU A 163 9.89 9.69 5.47
N ALA A 164 11.13 9.50 5.91
CA ALA A 164 11.76 10.27 6.97
C ALA A 164 13.24 10.50 6.64
N TYR A 165 13.69 11.75 6.74
CA TYR A 165 15.05 12.19 6.47
C TYR A 165 15.60 12.90 7.70
N ASN A 166 16.75 12.48 8.21
CA ASN A 166 17.35 13.08 9.39
C ASN A 166 17.89 14.49 9.07
N ALA A 167 17.42 15.51 9.81
CA ALA A 167 17.79 16.91 9.62
C ALA A 167 19.29 17.20 9.91
N LYS A 168 20.03 16.24 10.50
CA LYS A 168 21.50 16.31 10.61
C LYS A 168 22.18 16.26 9.25
N TYR A 169 21.61 15.50 8.29
CA TYR A 169 22.20 15.22 6.98
C TYR A 169 21.48 15.92 5.83
N TYR A 170 20.24 16.30 6.05
CA TYR A 170 19.38 16.89 5.02
C TYR A 170 18.88 18.26 5.42
N GLU A 171 18.60 19.09 4.43
CA GLU A 171 17.86 20.35 4.54
C GLU A 171 16.77 20.36 3.47
N THR A 172 15.63 20.95 3.76
CA THR A 172 14.53 21.09 2.79
C THR A 172 14.68 22.41 2.04
N ASP A 173 14.46 22.35 0.72
CA ASP A 173 14.26 23.56 -0.07
C ASP A 173 12.91 24.18 0.35
N PRO A 174 12.88 25.47 0.77
CA PRO A 174 11.67 26.13 1.22
C PRO A 174 10.64 26.41 0.10
N ASN A 175 10.93 26.04 -1.18
CA ASN A 175 10.06 26.29 -2.34
C ASN A 175 9.25 25.05 -2.78
#